data_5c0fe4d7966a2752e74cff04aed3569a
#
_entry.id   5c0fe4d7966a2752e74cff04aed3569a
#
_cell.length_a   1.000
_cell.length_b   1.000
_cell.length_c   1.000
_cell.angle_alpha   90.00
_cell.angle_beta   90.00
_cell.angle_gamma   90.00
#
_symmetry.space_group_name_H-M   'P 1'
#
loop_
_entity.id
_entity.type
_entity.pdbx_description
1 polymer ?
#
loop_
_entity_poly.entity_id
_entity_poly.type
_entity_poly.pdbx_seq_one_letter_code
_entity_poly.pdbx_strand_id
1 'polypeptide(L)'
;MTRLLDASLVLLPMLSTLVGAAPATVSARADTCATKGKPSGKVLQGYWENWDGAKNGVHPPFGWTPIQNPAIPQHGYNVINAAFPVILPDGTVKWEDGMDRDVKVATPAEMCEAKAAGATILMSIGGATAAVDLSQTAVADKFISTIVPILKKYNFDGIDIDIESGLTGSGNINQLSTSQSNLIRIIDGVLAQMPSNFGLTMAPETAYVTGGSVVYGSIWGSYLPIIKKYADNGRLWWLNMQYYNGDMYGCSGDSYKAGTVEGFIAQTDCLNKGLVVQGTTIRVPYDKQAPGLPAQQGAGGGYMSPSLVGQALDHYGGKLKGLMTWSINWDGSKGWTFGDNVKGRL
;
A
#
# COMPACT_ATOMS: atom_id res chain seq x y z
N MET A 1 -17.22 90.42 -39.92
CA MET A 1 -16.60 90.58 -38.60
C MET A 1 -16.84 89.27 -37.84
N THR A 2 -15.89 88.36 -37.84
CA THR A 2 -16.02 87.07 -37.18
C THR A 2 -14.69 86.75 -36.53
N ARG A 3 -14.68 86.67 -35.23
CA ARG A 3 -13.48 86.37 -34.45
C ARG A 3 -13.28 84.83 -34.39
N LEU A 4 -12.05 84.40 -34.73
CA LEU A 4 -11.53 83.08 -34.51
C LEU A 4 -11.19 82.92 -33.00
N LEU A 5 -11.58 81.82 -32.43
CA LEU A 5 -11.17 81.38 -31.08
C LEU A 5 -10.15 80.24 -31.30
N ASP A 6 -8.94 80.47 -30.86
CA ASP A 6 -7.85 79.48 -30.76
C ASP A 6 -8.13 78.56 -29.55
N ALA A 7 -8.19 77.26 -29.80
CA ALA A 7 -8.20 76.26 -28.77
C ALA A 7 -6.85 75.57 -28.68
N SER A 8 -6.04 75.91 -27.65
CA SER A 8 -4.78 75.24 -27.35
C SER A 8 -5.02 73.89 -26.71
N LEU A 9 -4.60 72.83 -27.40
CA LEU A 9 -4.62 71.48 -26.90
C LEU A 9 -3.40 71.23 -26.04
N VAL A 10 -3.60 71.03 -24.73
CA VAL A 10 -2.55 70.62 -23.79
C VAL A 10 -2.44 69.10 -23.81
N LEU A 11 -1.35 68.57 -24.38
CA LEU A 11 -1.01 67.16 -24.27
C LEU A 11 -0.35 66.85 -22.91
N LEU A 12 -1.02 66.10 -22.05
CA LEU A 12 -0.40 65.49 -20.90
C LEU A 12 0.31 64.19 -21.32
N PRO A 13 1.55 63.94 -20.92
CA PRO A 13 2.22 62.65 -21.15
C PRO A 13 1.69 61.63 -20.16
N MET A 14 1.07 60.55 -20.62
CA MET A 14 0.79 59.37 -19.84
C MET A 14 2.09 58.62 -19.56
N LEU A 15 2.52 58.63 -18.29
CA LEU A 15 3.59 57.81 -17.79
C LEU A 15 3.02 56.38 -17.60
N SER A 16 3.26 55.48 -18.52
CA SER A 16 2.98 54.05 -18.34
C SER A 16 4.06 53.43 -17.46
N THR A 17 3.70 53.16 -16.20
CA THR A 17 4.53 52.35 -15.30
C THR A 17 4.46 50.88 -15.75
N LEU A 18 5.51 50.38 -16.37
CA LEU A 18 5.73 48.95 -16.56
C LEU A 18 5.97 48.31 -15.21
N VAL A 19 4.92 47.69 -14.63
CA VAL A 19 5.08 46.77 -13.52
C VAL A 19 5.72 45.50 -14.09
N GLY A 20 7.04 45.40 -13.92
CA GLY A 20 7.77 44.17 -14.20
C GLY A 20 7.29 43.06 -13.25
N ALA A 21 6.59 42.06 -13.78
CA ALA A 21 6.34 40.84 -13.05
C ALA A 21 7.70 40.20 -12.70
N ALA A 22 7.98 40.08 -11.41
CA ALA A 22 9.13 39.31 -10.94
C ALA A 22 9.02 37.87 -11.47
N PRO A 23 10.10 37.25 -11.97
CA PRO A 23 10.05 35.86 -12.38
C PRO A 23 9.64 35.01 -11.18
N ALA A 24 8.60 34.18 -11.36
CA ALA A 24 8.22 33.19 -10.37
C ALA A 24 9.45 32.30 -10.10
N THR A 25 9.97 32.37 -8.90
CA THR A 25 11.03 31.45 -8.46
C THR A 25 10.42 30.06 -8.44
N VAL A 26 10.81 29.23 -9.41
CA VAL A 26 10.53 27.79 -9.37
C VAL A 26 11.26 27.28 -8.13
N SER A 27 10.53 27.03 -7.07
CA SER A 27 11.08 26.37 -5.88
C SER A 27 11.63 25.02 -6.32
N ALA A 28 12.91 24.79 -6.08
CA ALA A 28 13.49 23.47 -6.35
C ALA A 28 12.71 22.43 -5.54
N ARG A 29 12.27 21.36 -6.19
CA ARG A 29 11.58 20.24 -5.53
C ARG A 29 12.51 19.64 -4.47
N ALA A 30 12.00 19.41 -3.28
CA ALA A 30 12.79 18.82 -2.21
C ALA A 30 12.99 17.32 -2.46
N ASP A 31 14.23 16.87 -2.53
CA ASP A 31 14.60 15.46 -2.68
C ASP A 31 14.55 14.68 -1.37
N THR A 32 14.37 15.35 -0.24
CA THR A 32 14.30 14.73 1.09
C THR A 32 13.11 15.27 1.87
N CYS A 33 12.41 14.38 2.55
CA CYS A 33 11.32 14.71 3.45
C CYS A 33 11.26 13.72 4.63
N ALA A 34 10.67 14.18 5.73
CA ALA A 34 10.61 13.39 6.95
C ALA A 34 9.80 12.09 6.77
N THR A 35 10.23 11.02 7.46
CA THR A 35 9.47 9.79 7.60
C THR A 35 8.19 10.09 8.37
N LYS A 36 7.04 9.77 7.80
CA LYS A 36 5.76 9.83 8.49
C LYS A 36 5.60 8.63 9.42
N GLY A 37 4.99 8.86 10.55
CA GLY A 37 4.57 7.77 11.43
C GLY A 37 3.22 7.18 11.02
N LYS A 38 2.75 6.21 11.81
CA LYS A 38 1.46 5.56 11.62
C LYS A 38 0.32 6.60 11.53
N PRO A 39 -0.49 6.58 10.46
CA PRO A 39 -1.69 7.41 10.38
C PRO A 39 -2.62 7.19 11.58
N SER A 40 -3.01 8.26 12.26
CA SER A 40 -3.91 8.20 13.43
C SER A 40 -5.36 7.90 13.03
N GLY A 41 -5.81 8.44 11.90
CA GLY A 41 -7.16 8.28 11.37
C GLY A 41 -7.36 6.96 10.61
N LYS A 42 -8.47 6.90 9.90
CA LYS A 42 -8.79 5.81 8.98
C LYS A 42 -7.86 5.83 7.78
N VAL A 43 -7.70 4.65 7.16
CA VAL A 43 -6.87 4.49 5.98
C VAL A 43 -7.68 3.92 4.82
N LEU A 44 -7.50 4.53 3.67
CA LEU A 44 -7.74 3.90 2.39
C LEU A 44 -6.38 3.68 1.77
N GLN A 45 -5.95 2.42 1.85
CA GLN A 45 -4.66 1.97 1.34
C GLN A 45 -4.83 1.42 -0.06
N GLY A 46 -3.96 1.80 -0.98
CA GLY A 46 -3.98 1.27 -2.33
C GLY A 46 -2.59 0.92 -2.82
N TYR A 47 -2.51 -0.13 -3.63
CA TYR A 47 -1.29 -0.45 -4.35
C TYR A 47 -1.14 0.49 -5.54
N TRP A 48 0.01 1.13 -5.64
CA TRP A 48 0.42 1.90 -6.80
C TRP A 48 1.36 1.04 -7.65
N GLU A 49 0.92 0.74 -8.85
CA GLU A 49 1.65 -0.09 -9.80
C GLU A 49 2.69 0.74 -10.54
N ASN A 50 3.95 0.35 -10.44
CA ASN A 50 5.09 1.06 -11.04
C ASN A 50 5.35 0.70 -12.52
N TRP A 51 4.35 0.21 -13.23
CA TRP A 51 4.43 -0.14 -14.65
C TRP A 51 3.34 0.50 -15.50
N ASP A 52 3.58 0.54 -16.80
CA ASP A 52 2.62 1.04 -17.79
C ASP A 52 1.71 -0.11 -18.26
N GLY A 53 0.53 -0.22 -17.68
CA GLY A 53 -0.44 -1.25 -18.00
C GLY A 53 -1.00 -1.17 -19.41
N ALA A 54 -0.95 0.00 -20.06
CA ALA A 54 -1.33 0.14 -21.47
C ALA A 54 -0.39 -0.62 -22.40
N LYS A 55 0.88 -0.80 -21.99
CA LYS A 55 1.91 -1.49 -22.77
C LYS A 55 2.00 -2.98 -22.46
N ASN A 56 1.89 -3.36 -21.20
CA ASN A 56 2.07 -4.75 -20.78
C ASN A 56 0.77 -5.53 -20.62
N GLY A 57 -0.39 -4.84 -20.60
CA GLY A 57 -1.70 -5.49 -20.55
C GLY A 57 -2.06 -6.12 -19.19
N VAL A 58 -1.31 -5.82 -18.13
CA VAL A 58 -1.53 -6.40 -16.79
C VAL A 58 -2.75 -5.80 -16.09
N HIS A 59 -3.11 -4.57 -16.43
CA HIS A 59 -4.38 -3.94 -16.03
C HIS A 59 -5.05 -3.28 -17.25
N PRO A 60 -6.30 -2.81 -17.16
CA PRO A 60 -6.91 -2.09 -18.27
C PRO A 60 -6.02 -0.98 -18.79
N PRO A 61 -6.03 -0.68 -20.10
CA PRO A 61 -5.19 0.34 -20.71
C PRO A 61 -5.31 1.67 -19.94
N PHE A 62 -4.36 1.90 -19.09
CA PHE A 62 -4.23 3.08 -18.26
C PHE A 62 -2.74 3.38 -18.24
N GLY A 63 -2.36 4.46 -18.86
CA GLY A 63 -0.95 4.81 -18.99
C GLY A 63 -0.27 4.97 -17.64
N TRP A 64 0.98 5.28 -17.66
CA TRP A 64 1.78 5.49 -16.47
C TRP A 64 1.14 6.51 -15.52
N THR A 65 0.87 6.12 -14.27
CA THR A 65 0.26 6.99 -13.26
C THR A 65 1.37 7.51 -12.34
N PRO A 66 1.66 8.82 -12.31
CA PRO A 66 2.58 9.38 -11.33
C PRO A 66 2.09 9.14 -9.90
N ILE A 67 3.01 8.81 -8.96
CA ILE A 67 2.65 8.56 -7.56
C ILE A 67 2.07 9.82 -6.89
N GLN A 68 2.49 11.01 -7.33
CA GLN A 68 2.00 12.30 -6.85
C GLN A 68 0.74 12.80 -7.58
N ASN A 69 0.10 11.96 -8.41
CA ASN A 69 -1.11 12.34 -9.11
C ASN A 69 -2.18 12.84 -8.10
N PRO A 70 -2.67 14.09 -8.23
CA PRO A 70 -3.63 14.67 -7.29
C PRO A 70 -4.96 13.91 -7.23
N ALA A 71 -5.31 13.13 -8.24
CA ALA A 71 -6.49 12.27 -8.21
C ALA A 71 -6.42 11.22 -7.08
N ILE A 72 -5.23 10.73 -6.74
CA ILE A 72 -5.06 9.71 -5.70
C ILE A 72 -5.63 10.18 -4.36
N PRO A 73 -5.17 11.28 -3.75
CA PRO A 73 -5.76 11.77 -2.50
C PRO A 73 -7.19 12.33 -2.67
N GLN A 74 -7.55 12.88 -3.83
CA GLN A 74 -8.92 13.35 -4.12
C GLN A 74 -9.94 12.22 -4.02
N HIS A 75 -9.56 11.01 -4.40
CA HIS A 75 -10.41 9.81 -4.31
C HIS A 75 -10.22 9.03 -3.00
N GLY A 76 -9.57 9.64 -2.00
CA GLY A 76 -9.53 9.18 -0.61
C GLY A 76 -8.31 8.34 -0.24
N TYR A 77 -7.43 8.01 -1.17
CA TYR A 77 -6.22 7.24 -0.88
C TYR A 77 -5.23 8.08 -0.06
N ASN A 78 -4.96 7.65 1.16
CA ASN A 78 -4.03 8.30 2.07
C ASN A 78 -2.85 7.40 2.50
N VAL A 79 -2.87 6.12 2.09
CA VAL A 79 -1.74 5.20 2.20
C VAL A 79 -1.49 4.55 0.86
N ILE A 80 -0.24 4.59 0.40
CA ILE A 80 0.18 4.06 -0.89
C ILE A 80 1.20 2.95 -0.65
N ASN A 81 0.93 1.76 -1.16
CA ASN A 81 1.91 0.68 -1.27
C ASN A 81 2.55 0.76 -2.66
N ALA A 82 3.81 1.16 -2.74
CA ALA A 82 4.55 1.21 -3.99
C ALA A 82 4.96 -0.22 -4.40
N ALA A 83 4.39 -0.71 -5.49
CA ALA A 83 4.49 -2.07 -5.98
C ALA A 83 5.16 -2.11 -7.35
N PHE A 84 6.22 -2.85 -7.55
CA PHE A 84 7.06 -3.59 -6.63
C PHE A 84 8.54 -3.35 -6.97
N PRO A 85 9.49 -3.49 -6.03
CA PRO A 85 10.90 -3.58 -6.37
C PRO A 85 11.19 -4.90 -7.10
N VAL A 86 12.22 -4.93 -7.91
CA VAL A 86 12.74 -6.20 -8.44
C VAL A 86 13.68 -6.81 -7.43
N ILE A 87 13.53 -8.10 -7.16
CA ILE A 87 14.36 -8.87 -6.24
C ILE A 87 15.09 -9.93 -7.04
N LEU A 88 16.42 -9.87 -7.05
CA LEU A 88 17.26 -10.83 -7.75
C LEU A 88 17.40 -12.13 -6.92
N PRO A 89 17.76 -13.26 -7.54
CA PRO A 89 17.90 -14.55 -6.85
C PRO A 89 18.85 -14.54 -5.66
N ASP A 90 19.86 -13.66 -5.66
CA ASP A 90 20.80 -13.50 -4.54
C ASP A 90 20.26 -12.63 -3.40
N GLY A 91 19.06 -12.09 -3.53
CA GLY A 91 18.44 -11.16 -2.58
C GLY A 91 18.72 -9.68 -2.87
N THR A 92 19.45 -9.34 -3.92
CA THR A 92 19.66 -7.93 -4.31
C THR A 92 18.36 -7.29 -4.70
N VAL A 93 18.01 -6.16 -4.04
CA VAL A 93 16.81 -5.37 -4.35
C VAL A 93 17.18 -4.24 -5.30
N LYS A 94 16.36 -4.04 -6.32
CA LYS A 94 16.45 -2.93 -7.27
C LYS A 94 15.21 -2.07 -7.22
N TRP A 95 15.41 -0.75 -7.28
CA TRP A 95 14.35 0.25 -7.40
C TRP A 95 14.88 1.38 -8.32
N GLU A 96 14.72 1.18 -9.62
CA GLU A 96 15.24 2.06 -10.68
C GLU A 96 14.42 1.91 -11.96
N ASP A 97 14.39 2.96 -12.79
CA ASP A 97 13.72 2.92 -14.08
C ASP A 97 14.31 1.81 -14.96
N GLY A 98 13.43 1.05 -15.60
CA GLY A 98 13.84 -0.03 -16.49
C GLY A 98 14.42 -1.26 -15.79
N MET A 99 14.29 -1.38 -14.46
CA MET A 99 14.66 -2.60 -13.71
C MET A 99 13.89 -3.83 -14.17
N ASP A 100 12.70 -3.63 -14.75
CA ASP A 100 11.92 -4.59 -15.52
C ASP A 100 11.25 -3.87 -16.68
N ARG A 101 10.60 -4.63 -17.57
CA ARG A 101 9.96 -4.11 -18.76
C ARG A 101 8.83 -3.14 -18.41
N ASP A 102 8.84 -1.96 -19.05
CA ASP A 102 7.82 -0.91 -18.92
C ASP A 102 7.63 -0.40 -17.47
N VAL A 103 8.65 -0.58 -16.62
CA VAL A 103 8.67 -0.16 -15.21
C VAL A 103 9.40 1.16 -15.06
N LYS A 104 8.83 2.03 -14.22
CA LYS A 104 9.45 3.27 -13.73
C LYS A 104 9.24 3.40 -12.24
N VAL A 105 10.15 4.12 -11.59
CA VAL A 105 10.02 4.43 -10.17
C VAL A 105 9.78 5.93 -9.98
N ALA A 106 9.08 6.28 -8.91
CA ALA A 106 8.95 7.67 -8.50
C ALA A 106 10.32 8.19 -8.03
N THR A 107 10.66 9.42 -8.41
CA THR A 107 11.85 10.11 -7.90
C THR A 107 11.69 10.47 -6.42
N PRO A 108 12.78 10.72 -5.67
CA PRO A 108 12.68 11.19 -4.29
C PRO A 108 11.82 12.46 -4.13
N ALA A 109 11.89 13.39 -5.09
CA ALA A 109 11.07 14.60 -5.11
C ALA A 109 9.57 14.30 -5.28
N GLU A 110 9.22 13.42 -6.21
CA GLU A 110 7.81 13.00 -6.44
C GLU A 110 7.25 12.27 -5.22
N MET A 111 8.07 11.47 -4.53
CA MET A 111 7.69 10.86 -3.24
C MET A 111 7.38 11.93 -2.20
N CYS A 112 8.22 12.96 -2.08
CA CYS A 112 7.98 14.06 -1.14
C CYS A 112 6.73 14.89 -1.50
N GLU A 113 6.45 15.10 -2.78
CA GLU A 113 5.22 15.76 -3.25
C GLU A 113 3.97 14.96 -2.85
N ALA A 114 3.95 13.65 -3.11
CA ALA A 114 2.84 12.80 -2.70
C ALA A 114 2.65 12.81 -1.18
N LYS A 115 3.73 12.79 -0.41
CA LYS A 115 3.70 12.89 1.06
C LYS A 115 3.19 14.25 1.53
N ALA A 116 3.56 15.34 0.88
CA ALA A 116 3.04 16.68 1.17
C ALA A 116 1.55 16.79 0.88
N ALA A 117 1.05 16.06 -0.13
CA ALA A 117 -0.38 15.95 -0.45
C ALA A 117 -1.16 15.04 0.53
N GLY A 118 -0.51 14.47 1.54
CA GLY A 118 -1.16 13.68 2.58
C GLY A 118 -0.81 12.20 2.60
N ALA A 119 -0.21 11.65 1.54
CA ALA A 119 0.10 10.23 1.46
C ALA A 119 1.13 9.79 2.51
N THR A 120 0.95 8.59 3.05
CA THR A 120 1.96 7.78 3.72
C THR A 120 2.37 6.68 2.74
N ILE A 121 3.66 6.51 2.45
CA ILE A 121 4.11 5.63 1.36
C ILE A 121 4.97 4.51 1.90
N LEU A 122 4.53 3.27 1.67
CA LEU A 122 5.26 2.06 2.02
C LEU A 122 5.79 1.40 0.75
N MET A 123 6.96 0.78 0.82
CA MET A 123 7.42 -0.13 -0.23
C MET A 123 6.82 -1.50 0.01
N SER A 124 6.07 -2.03 -0.96
CA SER A 124 5.57 -3.40 -0.88
C SER A 124 6.60 -4.38 -1.41
N ILE A 125 6.82 -5.45 -0.65
CA ILE A 125 7.84 -6.47 -0.88
C ILE A 125 7.17 -7.77 -1.22
N GLY A 126 7.37 -8.27 -2.42
CA GLY A 126 6.76 -9.51 -2.90
C GLY A 126 5.83 -9.31 -4.07
N GLY A 127 4.57 -9.69 -3.89
CA GLY A 127 3.58 -9.80 -4.98
C GLY A 127 3.69 -11.14 -5.72
N ALA A 128 2.76 -11.38 -6.65
CA ALA A 128 2.60 -12.68 -7.32
C ALA A 128 3.85 -13.18 -8.07
N THR A 129 4.74 -12.30 -8.51
CA THR A 129 5.88 -12.64 -9.37
C THR A 129 7.25 -12.35 -8.76
N ALA A 130 7.32 -11.68 -7.61
CA ALA A 130 8.57 -11.23 -6.99
C ALA A 130 8.85 -12.00 -5.70
N ALA A 131 9.21 -13.27 -5.81
CA ALA A 131 9.58 -14.11 -4.67
C ALA A 131 10.96 -13.73 -4.10
N VAL A 132 11.08 -13.76 -2.77
CA VAL A 132 12.37 -13.78 -2.07
C VAL A 132 12.68 -15.23 -1.72
N ASP A 133 13.90 -15.72 -2.00
CA ASP A 133 14.32 -17.04 -1.53
C ASP A 133 14.53 -17.03 -0.01
N LEU A 134 13.46 -17.30 0.71
CA LEU A 134 13.46 -17.37 2.17
C LEU A 134 14.10 -18.66 2.72
N SER A 135 14.57 -19.57 1.88
CA SER A 135 15.30 -20.76 2.33
C SER A 135 16.74 -20.46 2.74
N GLN A 136 17.28 -19.31 2.30
CA GLN A 136 18.70 -18.96 2.43
C GLN A 136 18.89 -17.72 3.30
N THR A 137 19.60 -17.86 4.41
CA THR A 137 19.92 -16.72 5.28
C THR A 137 20.80 -15.67 4.58
N ALA A 138 21.71 -16.10 3.70
CA ALA A 138 22.55 -15.19 2.92
C ALA A 138 21.72 -14.29 1.99
N VAL A 139 20.64 -14.81 1.41
CA VAL A 139 19.69 -14.04 0.59
C VAL A 139 18.95 -13.00 1.45
N ALA A 140 18.51 -13.38 2.64
CA ALA A 140 17.90 -12.45 3.59
C ALA A 140 18.86 -11.31 3.99
N ASP A 141 20.12 -11.60 4.25
CA ASP A 141 21.15 -10.60 4.59
C ASP A 141 21.43 -9.66 3.42
N LYS A 142 21.53 -10.21 2.21
CA LYS A 142 21.71 -9.42 1.00
C LYS A 142 20.50 -8.50 0.75
N PHE A 143 19.30 -9.02 0.94
CA PHE A 143 18.07 -8.26 0.85
C PHE A 143 18.09 -7.04 1.79
N ILE A 144 18.36 -7.24 3.06
CA ILE A 144 18.44 -6.16 4.07
C ILE A 144 19.47 -5.10 3.64
N SER A 145 20.66 -5.52 3.25
CA SER A 145 21.75 -4.60 2.91
C SER A 145 21.48 -3.75 1.67
N THR A 146 20.64 -4.25 0.76
CA THR A 146 20.32 -3.55 -0.50
C THR A 146 19.03 -2.73 -0.43
N ILE A 147 18.01 -3.16 0.33
CA ILE A 147 16.76 -2.43 0.44
C ILE A 147 16.88 -1.19 1.33
N VAL A 148 17.62 -1.25 2.44
CA VAL A 148 17.71 -0.14 3.40
C VAL A 148 18.20 1.17 2.78
N PRO A 149 19.28 1.19 1.96
CA PRO A 149 19.68 2.40 1.24
C PRO A 149 18.59 2.95 0.32
N ILE A 150 17.82 2.07 -0.34
CA ILE A 150 16.70 2.44 -1.23
C ILE A 150 15.61 3.13 -0.42
N LEU A 151 15.16 2.50 0.68
CA LEU A 151 14.11 3.05 1.55
C LEU A 151 14.45 4.45 2.05
N LYS A 152 15.71 4.68 2.43
CA LYS A 152 16.22 5.98 2.87
C LYS A 152 16.26 7.00 1.73
N LYS A 153 16.85 6.61 0.57
CA LYS A 153 17.00 7.49 -0.58
C LYS A 153 15.66 8.00 -1.11
N TYR A 154 14.67 7.12 -1.15
CA TYR A 154 13.36 7.42 -1.73
C TYR A 154 12.31 7.86 -0.70
N ASN A 155 12.74 8.13 0.55
CA ASN A 155 11.88 8.69 1.62
C ASN A 155 10.64 7.82 1.96
N PHE A 156 10.75 6.51 1.90
CA PHE A 156 9.68 5.62 2.31
C PHE A 156 9.34 5.78 3.80
N ASP A 157 8.06 5.60 4.14
CA ASP A 157 7.54 5.69 5.50
C ASP A 157 7.43 4.32 6.19
N GLY A 158 7.53 3.24 5.42
CA GLY A 158 7.41 1.88 5.91
C GLY A 158 7.64 0.84 4.83
N ILE A 159 7.49 -0.41 5.24
CA ILE A 159 7.43 -1.58 4.36
C ILE A 159 6.09 -2.29 4.54
N ASP A 160 5.60 -2.86 3.47
CA ASP A 160 4.47 -3.75 3.39
C ASP A 160 4.95 -5.14 2.96
N ILE A 161 4.54 -6.19 3.64
CA ILE A 161 4.99 -7.56 3.37
C ILE A 161 3.90 -8.29 2.59
N ASP A 162 4.15 -8.50 1.31
CA ASP A 162 3.23 -9.12 0.35
C ASP A 162 3.84 -10.42 -0.24
N ILE A 163 4.38 -11.28 0.64
CA ILE A 163 4.99 -12.55 0.24
C ILE A 163 3.91 -13.58 -0.03
N GLU A 164 3.72 -13.92 -1.30
CA GLU A 164 2.70 -14.85 -1.80
C GLU A 164 3.26 -16.24 -2.15
N SER A 165 4.58 -16.44 -2.02
CA SER A 165 5.23 -17.71 -2.30
C SER A 165 6.50 -17.90 -1.45
N GLY A 166 6.92 -19.16 -1.26
CA GLY A 166 8.15 -19.48 -0.55
C GLY A 166 8.07 -19.39 0.98
N LEU A 167 6.98 -18.90 1.56
CA LEU A 167 6.77 -18.89 3.00
C LEU A 167 5.95 -20.11 3.41
N THR A 168 6.50 -20.94 4.29
CA THR A 168 5.85 -22.17 4.77
C THR A 168 5.92 -22.28 6.28
N GLY A 169 4.83 -22.75 6.90
CA GLY A 169 4.80 -23.09 8.31
C GLY A 169 5.48 -24.46 8.59
N SER A 170 6.03 -24.60 9.77
CA SER A 170 6.75 -25.81 10.19
C SER A 170 5.83 -27.01 10.52
N GLY A 171 4.53 -26.79 10.61
CA GLY A 171 3.56 -27.78 11.16
C GLY A 171 3.39 -27.68 12.68
N ASN A 172 4.23 -26.96 13.37
CA ASN A 172 4.11 -26.63 14.80
C ASN A 172 4.16 -25.11 14.99
N ILE A 173 3.06 -24.51 15.46
CA ILE A 173 2.94 -23.05 15.59
C ILE A 173 3.99 -22.43 16.53
N ASN A 174 4.54 -23.21 17.46
CA ASN A 174 5.56 -22.78 18.41
C ASN A 174 7.00 -22.94 17.87
N GLN A 175 7.17 -23.41 16.63
CA GLN A 175 8.44 -23.56 15.97
C GLN A 175 8.45 -22.82 14.64
N LEU A 176 9.40 -21.93 14.43
CA LEU A 176 9.57 -21.27 13.15
C LEU A 176 10.22 -22.20 12.14
N SER A 177 9.72 -22.21 10.93
CA SER A 177 10.44 -22.77 9.78
C SER A 177 11.62 -21.89 9.39
N THR A 178 12.49 -22.38 8.51
CA THR A 178 13.59 -21.58 7.95
C THR A 178 13.05 -20.34 7.23
N SER A 179 11.98 -20.48 6.42
CA SER A 179 11.42 -19.36 5.67
C SER A 179 10.79 -18.31 6.59
N GLN A 180 10.08 -18.73 7.64
CA GLN A 180 9.55 -17.83 8.67
C GLN A 180 10.68 -17.10 9.42
N SER A 181 11.72 -17.80 9.79
CA SER A 181 12.89 -17.22 10.48
C SER A 181 13.60 -16.19 9.62
N ASN A 182 13.78 -16.47 8.32
CA ASN A 182 14.41 -15.55 7.38
C ASN A 182 13.53 -14.34 7.07
N LEU A 183 12.21 -14.50 6.97
CA LEU A 183 11.32 -13.34 6.82
C LEU A 183 11.34 -12.44 8.06
N ILE A 184 11.31 -13.02 9.26
CA ILE A 184 11.50 -12.27 10.51
C ILE A 184 12.85 -11.55 10.52
N ARG A 185 13.94 -12.23 10.09
CA ARG A 185 15.27 -11.62 9.96
C ARG A 185 15.25 -10.41 9.03
N ILE A 186 14.60 -10.50 7.89
CA ILE A 186 14.44 -9.37 6.95
C ILE A 186 13.72 -8.21 7.63
N ILE A 187 12.55 -8.46 8.21
CA ILE A 187 11.74 -7.42 8.85
C ILE A 187 12.53 -6.76 10.00
N ASP A 188 13.08 -7.54 10.93
CA ASP A 188 13.84 -7.02 12.07
C ASP A 188 15.09 -6.24 11.59
N GLY A 189 15.80 -6.77 10.58
CA GLY A 189 17.00 -6.14 10.03
C GLY A 189 16.73 -4.81 9.32
N VAL A 190 15.60 -4.69 8.64
CA VAL A 190 15.15 -3.41 8.05
C VAL A 190 14.72 -2.45 9.15
N LEU A 191 13.83 -2.87 10.05
CA LEU A 191 13.29 -1.99 11.10
C LEU A 191 14.38 -1.46 12.04
N ALA A 192 15.41 -2.23 12.31
CA ALA A 192 16.55 -1.83 13.16
C ALA A 192 17.39 -0.68 12.55
N GLN A 193 17.35 -0.50 11.23
CA GLN A 193 18.13 0.50 10.51
C GLN A 193 17.33 1.71 10.05
N MET A 194 16.02 1.71 10.34
CA MET A 194 15.08 2.79 9.99
C MET A 194 14.63 3.55 11.24
N PRO A 195 14.07 4.77 11.11
CA PRO A 195 13.53 5.51 12.25
C PRO A 195 12.50 4.70 13.04
N SER A 196 12.37 4.95 14.33
CA SER A 196 11.46 4.21 15.23
C SER A 196 9.99 4.28 14.83
N ASN A 197 9.59 5.34 14.11
CA ASN A 197 8.24 5.53 13.57
C ASN A 197 8.03 4.89 12.18
N PHE A 198 9.05 4.22 11.62
CA PHE A 198 8.95 3.54 10.33
C PHE A 198 7.95 2.38 10.39
N GLY A 199 7.07 2.29 9.38
CA GLY A 199 5.90 1.41 9.36
C GLY A 199 6.16 -0.03 8.98
N LEU A 200 5.26 -0.90 9.44
CA LEU A 200 5.16 -2.29 9.01
C LEU A 200 3.67 -2.64 8.82
N THR A 201 3.31 -3.05 7.61
CA THR A 201 2.03 -3.66 7.27
C THR A 201 2.27 -5.02 6.60
N MET A 202 1.25 -5.84 6.52
CA MET A 202 1.35 -7.16 5.89
C MET A 202 0.08 -7.44 5.09
N ALA A 203 0.26 -7.96 3.87
CA ALA A 203 -0.80 -8.25 2.90
C ALA A 203 -0.88 -9.76 2.52
N PRO A 204 -0.87 -10.69 3.47
CA PRO A 204 -0.95 -12.11 3.14
C PRO A 204 -2.30 -12.47 2.51
N GLU A 205 -2.30 -13.50 1.67
CA GLU A 205 -3.53 -14.18 1.26
C GLU A 205 -4.19 -14.90 2.45
N THR A 206 -5.48 -15.18 2.32
CA THR A 206 -6.30 -15.79 3.38
C THR A 206 -5.80 -17.15 3.84
N ALA A 207 -5.33 -18.01 2.93
CA ALA A 207 -4.76 -19.32 3.26
C ALA A 207 -3.56 -19.21 4.21
N TYR A 208 -2.74 -18.19 4.05
CA TYR A 208 -1.55 -17.95 4.87
C TYR A 208 -1.85 -17.46 6.29
N VAL A 209 -3.10 -17.04 6.57
CA VAL A 209 -3.53 -16.53 7.89
C VAL A 209 -4.68 -17.37 8.43
N THR A 210 -5.93 -17.05 8.07
CA THR A 210 -7.12 -17.69 8.60
C THR A 210 -7.28 -19.13 8.10
N GLY A 211 -6.66 -19.48 6.98
CA GLY A 211 -6.51 -20.88 6.57
C GLY A 211 -5.83 -21.77 7.60
N GLY A 212 -5.07 -21.19 8.53
CA GLY A 212 -4.52 -21.89 9.69
C GLY A 212 -5.58 -22.46 10.65
N SER A 213 -6.85 -22.05 10.55
CA SER A 213 -7.98 -22.66 11.26
C SER A 213 -8.32 -24.05 10.71
N VAL A 214 -8.03 -24.31 9.46
CA VAL A 214 -8.26 -25.60 8.79
C VAL A 214 -7.13 -26.57 9.12
N VAL A 215 -5.91 -26.16 8.88
CA VAL A 215 -4.68 -26.91 9.15
C VAL A 215 -3.52 -25.93 9.31
N TYR A 216 -2.52 -26.28 10.13
CA TYR A 216 -1.31 -25.47 10.25
C TYR A 216 -0.12 -26.21 9.63
N GLY A 217 0.56 -25.56 8.66
CA GLY A 217 1.74 -26.09 8.00
C GLY A 217 1.71 -25.83 6.50
N SER A 218 2.86 -25.95 5.82
CA SER A 218 3.00 -25.50 4.43
C SER A 218 2.56 -24.04 4.32
N ILE A 219 1.73 -23.67 3.34
CA ILE A 219 1.21 -22.31 3.18
C ILE A 219 0.19 -21.94 4.27
N TRP A 220 -0.54 -22.93 4.79
CA TRP A 220 -1.68 -22.76 5.69
C TRP A 220 -1.27 -22.16 7.05
N GLY A 221 -1.65 -20.92 7.28
CA GLY A 221 -1.32 -20.20 8.49
C GLY A 221 0.15 -19.79 8.61
N SER A 222 0.94 -19.83 7.54
CA SER A 222 2.39 -19.59 7.61
C SER A 222 2.78 -18.17 8.07
N TYR A 223 1.89 -17.17 7.92
CA TYR A 223 2.11 -15.83 8.49
C TYR A 223 1.79 -15.72 9.98
N LEU A 224 1.07 -16.68 10.58
CA LEU A 224 0.56 -16.52 11.94
C LEU A 224 1.61 -16.24 13.02
N PRO A 225 2.77 -16.94 13.07
CA PRO A 225 3.81 -16.60 14.05
C PRO A 225 4.41 -15.22 13.85
N ILE A 226 4.48 -14.76 12.59
CA ILE A 226 5.03 -13.45 12.20
C ILE A 226 4.06 -12.36 12.62
N ILE A 227 2.77 -12.48 12.27
CA ILE A 227 1.71 -11.56 12.68
C ILE A 227 1.69 -11.46 14.20
N LYS A 228 1.68 -12.61 14.91
CA LYS A 228 1.70 -12.63 16.38
C LYS A 228 2.88 -11.84 16.94
N LYS A 229 4.10 -12.09 16.46
CA LYS A 229 5.31 -11.38 16.92
C LYS A 229 5.16 -9.87 16.82
N TYR A 230 4.74 -9.35 15.67
CA TYR A 230 4.70 -7.91 15.44
C TYR A 230 3.41 -7.25 15.95
N ALA A 231 2.34 -7.99 16.13
CA ALA A 231 1.15 -7.53 16.85
C ALA A 231 1.42 -7.37 18.34
N ASP A 232 2.04 -8.39 18.96
CA ASP A 232 2.33 -8.42 20.41
C ASP A 232 3.36 -7.34 20.82
N ASN A 233 4.38 -7.11 19.99
CA ASN A 233 5.40 -6.09 20.27
C ASN A 233 5.01 -4.67 19.80
N GLY A 234 3.82 -4.49 19.23
CA GLY A 234 3.27 -3.21 18.80
C GLY A 234 3.85 -2.65 17.49
N ARG A 235 4.73 -3.40 16.80
CA ARG A 235 5.35 -2.94 15.55
C ARG A 235 4.44 -3.05 14.34
N LEU A 236 3.48 -3.98 14.33
CA LEU A 236 2.49 -4.08 13.25
C LEU A 236 1.56 -2.86 13.29
N TRP A 237 1.59 -2.04 12.24
CA TRP A 237 0.64 -0.95 12.09
C TRP A 237 -0.77 -1.48 11.91
N TRP A 238 -0.97 -2.32 10.90
CA TRP A 238 -2.19 -3.09 10.64
C TRP A 238 -1.91 -4.24 9.66
N LEU A 239 -2.86 -5.16 9.61
CA LEU A 239 -2.93 -6.26 8.65
C LEU A 239 -3.86 -5.85 7.51
N ASN A 240 -3.35 -5.84 6.28
CA ASN A 240 -4.10 -5.57 5.05
C ASN A 240 -4.26 -6.84 4.21
N MET A 241 -4.75 -7.90 4.85
CA MET A 241 -4.89 -9.23 4.26
C MET A 241 -5.75 -9.21 2.99
N GLN A 242 -5.37 -9.96 1.98
CA GLN A 242 -6.05 -10.06 0.69
C GLN A 242 -7.30 -10.92 0.82
N TYR A 243 -8.50 -10.33 0.75
CA TYR A 243 -9.80 -11.01 0.78
C TYR A 243 -10.29 -11.35 -0.64
N TYR A 244 -9.38 -11.79 -1.49
CA TYR A 244 -9.63 -12.11 -2.89
C TYR A 244 -8.70 -13.23 -3.39
N ASN A 245 -8.94 -13.75 -4.58
CA ASN A 245 -8.22 -14.84 -5.25
C ASN A 245 -8.34 -16.22 -4.58
N GLY A 246 -8.66 -16.31 -3.30
CA GLY A 246 -8.82 -17.56 -2.56
C GLY A 246 -10.07 -17.56 -1.68
N ASP A 247 -10.45 -18.72 -1.15
CA ASP A 247 -11.55 -18.80 -0.18
C ASP A 247 -11.18 -18.06 1.11
N MET A 248 -12.18 -17.57 1.81
CA MET A 248 -12.04 -16.91 3.12
C MET A 248 -12.40 -17.94 4.23
N TYR A 249 -11.72 -17.86 5.38
CA TYR A 249 -11.87 -18.84 6.45
C TYR A 249 -12.26 -18.18 7.76
N GLY A 250 -13.27 -18.77 8.44
CA GLY A 250 -13.62 -18.44 9.81
C GLY A 250 -12.73 -19.15 10.83
N CYS A 251 -12.98 -18.90 12.11
CA CYS A 251 -12.18 -19.46 13.21
C CYS A 251 -12.33 -20.98 13.42
N SER A 252 -13.40 -21.59 12.89
CA SER A 252 -13.72 -23.00 13.05
C SER A 252 -13.34 -23.86 11.85
N GLY A 253 -12.57 -23.32 10.90
CA GLY A 253 -12.24 -23.97 9.64
C GLY A 253 -13.36 -23.93 8.60
N ASP A 254 -14.42 -23.21 8.88
CA ASP A 254 -15.49 -22.89 7.94
C ASP A 254 -14.97 -22.00 6.81
N SER A 255 -15.39 -22.28 5.58
CA SER A 255 -14.93 -21.55 4.40
C SER A 255 -16.07 -20.82 3.69
N TYR A 256 -15.72 -19.70 3.10
CA TYR A 256 -16.61 -18.81 2.36
C TYR A 256 -15.97 -18.42 1.04
N LYS A 257 -16.77 -18.17 0.03
CA LYS A 257 -16.25 -17.67 -1.24
C LYS A 257 -15.78 -16.22 -1.10
N ALA A 258 -14.66 -15.90 -1.76
CA ALA A 258 -14.23 -14.52 -1.92
C ALA A 258 -15.34 -13.69 -2.58
N GLY A 259 -15.42 -12.41 -2.21
CA GLY A 259 -16.43 -11.50 -2.74
C GLY A 259 -17.81 -11.56 -2.05
N THR A 260 -17.92 -12.25 -0.91
CA THR A 260 -19.14 -12.31 -0.10
C THR A 260 -19.00 -11.49 1.18
N VAL A 261 -20.08 -10.83 1.58
CA VAL A 261 -20.13 -10.08 2.87
C VAL A 261 -19.98 -11.02 4.05
N GLU A 262 -20.57 -12.21 3.99
CA GLU A 262 -20.48 -13.22 5.02
C GLU A 262 -19.04 -13.67 5.27
N GLY A 263 -18.29 -13.98 4.22
CA GLY A 263 -16.88 -14.34 4.31
C GLY A 263 -16.01 -13.18 4.82
N PHE A 264 -16.28 -11.97 4.36
CA PHE A 264 -15.61 -10.77 4.87
C PHE A 264 -15.79 -10.65 6.41
N ILE A 265 -17.02 -10.79 6.89
CA ILE A 265 -17.34 -10.70 8.31
C ILE A 265 -16.71 -11.87 9.09
N ALA A 266 -16.91 -13.11 8.66
CA ALA A 266 -16.41 -14.29 9.36
C ALA A 266 -14.91 -14.24 9.60
N GLN A 267 -14.14 -13.83 8.58
CA GLN A 267 -12.69 -13.76 8.64
C GLN A 267 -12.19 -12.57 9.50
N THR A 268 -12.80 -11.41 9.34
CA THR A 268 -12.47 -10.20 10.10
C THR A 268 -12.79 -10.38 11.60
N ASP A 269 -13.93 -10.96 11.92
CA ASP A 269 -14.35 -11.24 13.29
C ASP A 269 -13.49 -12.32 13.93
N CYS A 270 -13.09 -13.33 13.17
CA CYS A 270 -12.17 -14.36 13.65
C CYS A 270 -10.86 -13.73 14.14
N LEU A 271 -10.24 -12.87 13.36
CA LEU A 271 -8.98 -12.20 13.75
C LEU A 271 -9.16 -11.26 14.94
N ASN A 272 -10.28 -10.54 15.03
CA ASN A 272 -10.56 -9.67 16.16
C ASN A 272 -10.82 -10.48 17.46
N LYS A 273 -11.54 -11.58 17.37
CA LYS A 273 -11.80 -12.49 18.48
C LYS A 273 -10.53 -13.20 18.96
N GLY A 274 -9.70 -13.58 18.02
CA GLY A 274 -8.46 -14.34 18.20
C GLY A 274 -8.58 -15.73 17.59
N LEU A 275 -7.82 -15.96 16.54
CA LEU A 275 -7.66 -17.26 15.90
C LEU A 275 -6.80 -18.16 16.80
N VAL A 276 -7.32 -19.32 17.20
CA VAL A 276 -6.58 -20.29 18.00
C VAL A 276 -6.07 -21.41 17.11
N VAL A 277 -4.75 -21.59 17.07
CA VAL A 277 -4.07 -22.66 16.33
C VAL A 277 -3.15 -23.40 17.28
N GLN A 278 -3.36 -24.71 17.44
CA GLN A 278 -2.57 -25.55 18.33
C GLN A 278 -2.37 -24.95 19.75
N GLY A 279 -3.43 -24.32 20.28
CA GLY A 279 -3.41 -23.68 21.60
C GLY A 279 -2.81 -22.27 21.65
N THR A 280 -2.25 -21.77 20.55
CA THR A 280 -1.72 -20.41 20.43
C THR A 280 -2.79 -19.49 19.86
N THR A 281 -3.06 -18.37 20.54
CA THR A 281 -3.99 -17.34 20.08
C THR A 281 -3.28 -16.25 19.33
N ILE A 282 -3.77 -15.96 18.11
CA ILE A 282 -3.31 -14.86 17.26
C ILE A 282 -4.48 -13.87 17.12
N ARG A 283 -4.31 -12.65 17.62
CA ARG A 283 -5.34 -11.63 17.62
C ARG A 283 -4.90 -10.37 16.86
N VAL A 284 -5.75 -9.91 15.96
CA VAL A 284 -5.62 -8.63 15.29
C VAL A 284 -6.93 -7.86 15.51
N PRO A 285 -6.95 -6.83 16.37
CA PRO A 285 -8.17 -6.05 16.64
C PRO A 285 -8.67 -5.33 15.37
N TYR A 286 -9.95 -4.96 15.33
CA TYR A 286 -10.54 -4.27 14.19
C TYR A 286 -9.79 -2.99 13.79
N ASP A 287 -9.34 -2.20 14.75
CA ASP A 287 -8.56 -0.98 14.53
C ASP A 287 -7.13 -1.23 14.03
N LYS A 288 -6.77 -2.49 13.85
CA LYS A 288 -5.54 -2.97 13.20
C LYS A 288 -5.84 -3.86 11.98
N GLN A 289 -7.02 -3.79 11.41
CA GLN A 289 -7.38 -4.50 10.19
C GLN A 289 -7.80 -3.52 9.10
N ALA A 290 -7.21 -3.66 7.92
CA ALA A 290 -7.57 -2.95 6.69
C ALA A 290 -7.75 -3.98 5.56
N PRO A 291 -8.84 -4.78 5.58
CA PRO A 291 -9.04 -5.85 4.61
C PRO A 291 -8.89 -5.39 3.17
N GLY A 292 -8.26 -6.22 2.35
CA GLY A 292 -7.97 -5.93 0.95
C GLY A 292 -9.01 -6.50 0.00
N LEU A 293 -9.45 -5.68 -0.96
CA LEU A 293 -10.44 -6.05 -1.96
C LEU A 293 -9.95 -5.63 -3.36
N PRO A 294 -10.38 -6.34 -4.44
CA PRO A 294 -10.15 -5.86 -5.79
C PRO A 294 -10.87 -4.52 -6.02
N ALA A 295 -10.17 -3.53 -6.57
CA ALA A 295 -10.76 -2.23 -6.87
C ALA A 295 -11.88 -2.32 -7.91
N GLN A 296 -11.70 -3.23 -8.88
CA GLN A 296 -12.60 -3.38 -10.02
C GLN A 296 -12.73 -4.86 -10.40
N GLN A 297 -13.77 -5.17 -11.14
CA GLN A 297 -13.91 -6.48 -11.76
C GLN A 297 -12.72 -6.72 -12.71
N GLY A 298 -12.02 -7.83 -12.51
CA GLY A 298 -10.80 -8.18 -13.23
C GLY A 298 -9.51 -7.92 -12.48
N ALA A 299 -9.53 -7.11 -11.44
CA ALA A 299 -8.37 -6.84 -10.58
C ALA A 299 -8.03 -8.03 -9.64
N GLY A 300 -8.93 -8.97 -9.50
CA GLY A 300 -8.78 -10.19 -8.70
C GLY A 300 -10.07 -10.98 -8.66
N GLY A 301 -9.98 -12.25 -8.31
CA GLY A 301 -11.14 -13.12 -8.09
C GLY A 301 -11.84 -12.74 -6.79
N GLY A 302 -13.19 -12.68 -6.79
CA GLY A 302 -13.96 -12.29 -5.61
C GLY A 302 -14.18 -10.78 -5.51
N TYR A 303 -14.37 -10.10 -6.64
CA TYR A 303 -14.78 -8.71 -6.68
C TYR A 303 -16.09 -8.48 -5.92
N MET A 304 -16.10 -7.49 -5.04
CA MET A 304 -17.29 -6.99 -4.36
C MET A 304 -17.80 -5.72 -5.04
N SER A 305 -19.07 -5.70 -5.41
CA SER A 305 -19.68 -4.47 -5.93
C SER A 305 -19.65 -3.36 -4.87
N PRO A 306 -19.75 -2.07 -5.26
CA PRO A 306 -19.82 -0.96 -4.30
C PRO A 306 -20.88 -1.15 -3.21
N SER A 307 -22.03 -1.76 -3.53
CA SER A 307 -23.08 -2.07 -2.56
C SER A 307 -22.63 -3.11 -1.53
N LEU A 308 -21.97 -4.19 -1.96
CA LEU A 308 -21.47 -5.24 -1.04
C LEU A 308 -20.33 -4.70 -0.15
N VAL A 309 -19.44 -3.89 -0.70
CA VAL A 309 -18.41 -3.18 0.08
C VAL A 309 -19.06 -2.29 1.13
N GLY A 310 -20.10 -1.53 0.74
CA GLY A 310 -20.86 -0.70 1.66
C GLY A 310 -21.47 -1.53 2.81
N GLN A 311 -22.14 -2.64 2.50
CA GLN A 311 -22.73 -3.54 3.51
C GLN A 311 -21.67 -4.07 4.50
N ALA A 312 -20.51 -4.49 4.00
CA ALA A 312 -19.42 -4.96 4.85
C ALA A 312 -18.89 -3.86 5.80
N LEU A 313 -18.69 -2.64 5.29
CA LEU A 313 -18.24 -1.51 6.11
C LEU A 313 -19.28 -1.04 7.12
N ASP A 314 -20.54 -0.97 6.71
CA ASP A 314 -21.66 -0.55 7.57
C ASP A 314 -21.84 -1.52 8.77
N HIS A 315 -21.57 -2.82 8.57
CA HIS A 315 -21.57 -3.80 9.66
C HIS A 315 -20.60 -3.43 10.79
N TYR A 316 -19.43 -2.87 10.44
CA TYR A 316 -18.42 -2.52 11.44
C TYR A 316 -18.59 -1.11 12.02
N GLY A 317 -19.40 -0.25 11.42
CA GLY A 317 -19.71 1.08 11.95
C GLY A 317 -18.43 1.89 12.27
N GLY A 318 -17.45 1.86 11.38
CA GLY A 318 -16.19 2.60 11.54
C GLY A 318 -15.18 1.95 12.51
N LYS A 319 -15.35 0.71 12.96
CA LYS A 319 -14.39 0.04 13.85
C LYS A 319 -13.10 -0.37 13.16
N LEU A 320 -13.14 -0.72 11.86
CA LEU A 320 -11.95 -1.13 11.11
C LEU A 320 -10.92 0.00 11.02
N LYS A 321 -9.65 -0.34 10.88
CA LYS A 321 -8.61 0.64 10.54
C LYS A 321 -8.89 1.30 9.20
N GLY A 322 -9.40 0.54 8.25
CA GLY A 322 -9.74 1.01 6.92
C GLY A 322 -9.95 -0.13 5.94
N LEU A 323 -9.69 0.13 4.68
CA LEU A 323 -9.61 -0.87 3.62
C LEU A 323 -8.31 -0.73 2.82
N MET A 324 -7.90 -1.82 2.20
CA MET A 324 -6.86 -1.84 1.17
C MET A 324 -7.49 -2.23 -0.17
N THR A 325 -6.85 -1.86 -1.27
CA THR A 325 -7.26 -2.34 -2.59
C THR A 325 -6.08 -2.64 -3.52
N TRP A 326 -6.26 -3.67 -4.32
CA TRP A 326 -5.53 -3.91 -5.55
C TRP A 326 -6.40 -3.44 -6.72
N SER A 327 -6.15 -2.30 -7.38
CA SER A 327 -5.09 -1.34 -7.11
C SER A 327 -5.58 0.09 -7.38
N ILE A 328 -4.78 1.09 -7.04
CA ILE A 328 -5.01 2.50 -7.42
C ILE A 328 -5.13 2.63 -8.94
N ASN A 329 -4.26 1.93 -9.70
CA ASN A 329 -4.26 1.97 -11.15
C ASN A 329 -5.53 1.35 -11.74
N TRP A 330 -6.00 0.23 -11.19
CA TRP A 330 -7.28 -0.36 -11.56
C TRP A 330 -8.45 0.57 -11.27
N ASP A 331 -8.47 1.17 -10.11
CA ASP A 331 -9.55 2.10 -9.72
C ASP A 331 -9.55 3.35 -10.60
N GLY A 332 -8.39 3.96 -10.83
CA GLY A 332 -8.22 5.10 -11.73
C GLY A 332 -8.68 4.79 -13.16
N SER A 333 -8.40 3.60 -13.68
CA SER A 333 -8.81 3.16 -15.01
C SER A 333 -10.33 3.05 -15.19
N LYS A 334 -11.08 2.99 -14.10
CA LYS A 334 -12.54 2.83 -14.06
C LYS A 334 -13.26 3.99 -13.34
N GLY A 335 -12.63 5.17 -13.34
CA GLY A 335 -13.23 6.41 -12.83
C GLY A 335 -13.32 6.49 -11.32
N TRP A 336 -12.40 5.83 -10.59
CA TRP A 336 -12.22 5.94 -9.13
C TRP A 336 -13.43 5.49 -8.30
N THR A 337 -14.20 4.55 -8.82
CA THR A 337 -15.47 4.13 -8.19
C THR A 337 -15.26 3.45 -6.84
N PHE A 338 -14.14 2.74 -6.63
CA PHE A 338 -13.81 2.12 -5.35
C PHE A 338 -13.44 3.20 -4.31
N GLY A 339 -12.50 4.07 -4.63
CA GLY A 339 -12.07 5.14 -3.74
C GLY A 339 -13.24 6.04 -3.33
N ASP A 340 -14.05 6.48 -4.29
CA ASP A 340 -15.22 7.33 -4.03
C ASP A 340 -16.29 6.66 -3.19
N ASN A 341 -16.52 5.35 -3.37
CA ASN A 341 -17.46 4.59 -2.55
C ASN A 341 -16.97 4.43 -1.10
N VAL A 342 -15.67 4.24 -0.90
CA VAL A 342 -15.08 3.90 0.40
C VAL A 342 -14.78 5.13 1.25
N LYS A 343 -14.25 6.21 0.65
CA LYS A 343 -13.80 7.41 1.39
C LYS A 343 -14.89 8.06 2.26
N GLY A 344 -16.14 7.94 1.88
CA GLY A 344 -17.28 8.48 2.64
C GLY A 344 -17.79 7.54 3.74
N ARG A 345 -17.25 6.34 3.87
CA ARG A 345 -17.68 5.30 4.83
C ARG A 345 -16.62 4.97 5.89
N LEU A 346 -15.41 5.49 5.76
CA LEU A 346 -14.30 5.36 6.71
C LEU A 346 -14.28 6.54 7.74
#